data_1e979d4e0ce358010601d417a61480e3
#
_entry.id   1e979d4e0ce358010601d417a61480e3
#
_cell.length_a   1.000
_cell.length_b   1.000
_cell.length_c   1.000
_cell.angle_alpha   90.00
_cell.angle_beta   90.00
_cell.angle_gamma   90.00
#
_symmetry.space_group_name_H-M   'P 1'
#
loop_
_entity.id
_entity.type
_entity.pdbx_description
1 polymer ?
#
loop_
_entity_poly.entity_id
_entity_poly.type
_entity_poly.pdbx_seq_one_letter_code
_entity_poly.pdbx_strand_id
1 'polypeptide(L)'
;GVDVQAYDADLADLADGELSASKVQYAITTEGPNGQVWTSDGDGAGDWAANSAATDIDGLSDAKSGGDNFSNSIIIGHETTGTLNNANNNTAIGVNALDAITSGDGNTAFGLSSLTNVTTGNYNAAQGAFSLRDLTNGIKNVAMGNSSLRDLTSGLKNSGLGQGSAYRVTTGDFNVGLGYRSADTISTGNNNVIVGSFADPSKADASNQIVLGHRATGQADNSVTLGNADVTEIYMAQDSGATVYAAALGFGDVAMTLPTADG
;
A
#
# COMPACT_ATOMS: atom_id res chain seq x y z
N GLY A 1 22.62 5.30 50.93
CA GLY A 1 23.34 6.55 50.80
C GLY A 1 24.00 6.57 49.42
N VAL A 2 23.57 7.47 48.56
CA VAL A 2 24.24 7.71 47.28
C VAL A 2 25.43 8.57 47.58
N ASP A 3 26.65 8.05 47.33
CA ASP A 3 27.88 8.80 47.48
C ASP A 3 28.00 9.77 46.29
N VAL A 4 27.60 11.03 46.52
CA VAL A 4 27.79 12.11 45.56
C VAL A 4 29.17 12.64 45.72
N GLN A 5 30.17 12.11 45.02
CA GLN A 5 31.46 12.76 44.89
C GLN A 5 31.31 13.94 43.89
N ALA A 6 31.07 15.12 44.44
CA ALA A 6 31.16 16.34 43.70
C ALA A 6 32.60 16.59 43.25
N TYR A 7 32.83 16.90 42.00
CA TYR A 7 34.13 17.40 41.52
C TYR A 7 34.46 18.71 42.23
N ASP A 8 35.70 18.85 42.65
CA ASP A 8 36.25 19.84 43.60
C ASP A 8 36.13 21.33 43.16
N ALA A 9 35.68 21.59 41.93
CA ALA A 9 35.46 22.94 41.43
C ALA A 9 34.06 23.53 41.78
N ASP A 10 33.10 22.68 42.14
CA ASP A 10 31.70 23.11 42.37
C ASP A 10 31.34 23.21 43.85
N LEU A 11 32.25 22.80 44.76
CA LEU A 11 32.09 22.95 46.22
C LEU A 11 32.11 24.41 46.70
N ALA A 12 32.71 25.30 45.92
CA ALA A 12 32.75 26.75 46.26
C ALA A 12 31.41 27.43 45.95
N ASP A 13 30.65 26.97 44.96
CA ASP A 13 29.30 27.47 44.60
C ASP A 13 28.19 26.99 45.56
N LEU A 14 28.46 25.91 46.33
CA LEU A 14 27.56 25.46 47.40
C LEU A 14 27.61 26.34 48.65
N ALA A 15 28.66 27.16 48.80
CA ALA A 15 28.85 28.01 49.96
C ALA A 15 28.05 29.31 49.94
N ASP A 16 27.62 29.76 48.78
CA ASP A 16 26.77 30.95 48.59
C ASP A 16 25.28 30.65 48.35
N GLY A 17 24.91 29.38 48.21
CA GLY A 17 23.52 28.95 48.13
C GLY A 17 22.87 29.11 46.71
N GLU A 18 23.64 29.45 45.68
CA GLU A 18 23.14 29.62 44.32
C GLU A 18 23.72 28.58 43.33
N LEU A 19 23.11 27.42 43.24
CA LEU A 19 23.30 26.53 42.10
C LEU A 19 22.46 27.04 40.90
N SER A 20 23.13 27.76 39.99
CA SER A 20 22.43 28.15 38.77
C SER A 20 22.10 26.92 37.92
N ALA A 21 20.86 26.83 37.42
CA ALA A 21 20.35 25.73 36.61
C ALA A 21 21.19 25.45 35.34
N SER A 22 22.08 26.37 34.94
CA SER A 22 22.98 26.18 33.80
C SER A 22 24.21 25.31 34.13
N LYS A 23 24.48 25.03 35.41
CA LYS A 23 25.64 24.23 35.86
C LYS A 23 25.29 22.80 36.27
N VAL A 24 24.03 22.47 36.45
CA VAL A 24 23.59 21.10 36.72
C VAL A 24 23.39 20.34 35.41
N GLN A 25 24.46 20.20 34.65
CA GLN A 25 24.45 19.33 33.47
C GLN A 25 24.84 17.90 33.89
N TYR A 26 24.15 17.37 34.88
CA TYR A 26 24.22 15.94 35.16
C TYR A 26 23.08 15.27 34.40
N ALA A 27 23.45 14.54 33.33
CA ALA A 27 22.61 13.46 32.88
C ALA A 27 22.46 12.50 34.06
N ILE A 28 21.34 12.55 34.80
CA ILE A 28 20.99 11.52 35.75
C ILE A 28 20.70 10.29 34.85
N THR A 29 21.75 9.45 34.73
CA THR A 29 21.66 8.21 33.93
C THR A 29 21.04 7.07 34.73
N THR A 30 20.56 7.34 35.94
CA THR A 30 19.86 6.36 36.76
C THR A 30 18.36 6.54 36.58
N GLU A 31 17.70 5.51 36.09
CA GLU A 31 16.24 5.43 36.07
C GLU A 31 15.70 5.65 37.49
N GLY A 32 14.72 6.53 37.64
CA GLY A 32 13.95 6.66 38.87
C GLY A 32 13.19 5.36 39.19
N PRO A 33 12.59 5.26 40.39
CA PRO A 33 11.75 4.12 40.73
C PRO A 33 10.69 3.92 39.64
N ASN A 34 10.62 2.73 39.05
CA ASN A 34 9.65 2.37 37.99
C ASN A 34 9.86 3.04 36.62
N GLY A 35 11.10 3.31 36.20
CA GLY A 35 11.37 3.87 34.87
C GLY A 35 11.00 5.35 34.71
N GLN A 36 10.88 6.08 35.81
CA GLN A 36 10.65 7.52 35.78
C GLN A 36 11.97 8.27 35.50
N VAL A 37 11.88 9.41 34.79
CA VAL A 37 12.96 10.35 34.59
C VAL A 37 12.72 11.59 35.45
N TRP A 38 13.81 12.15 35.98
CA TRP A 38 13.73 13.40 36.72
C TRP A 38 13.68 14.56 35.74
N THR A 39 12.64 15.38 35.84
CA THR A 39 12.47 16.57 35.01
C THR A 39 12.51 17.82 35.88
N SER A 40 13.39 18.78 35.54
CA SER A 40 13.42 20.09 36.19
C SER A 40 12.34 20.99 35.60
N ASP A 41 11.58 21.63 36.45
CA ASP A 41 10.57 22.65 36.08
C ASP A 41 11.15 24.06 35.93
N GLY A 42 12.50 24.20 36.12
CA GLY A 42 13.21 25.47 35.94
C GLY A 42 13.28 26.37 37.18
N ASP A 43 12.67 25.96 38.29
CA ASP A 43 12.69 26.69 39.57
C ASP A 43 13.62 26.05 40.63
N GLY A 44 14.36 25.00 40.23
CA GLY A 44 15.26 24.24 41.07
C GLY A 44 14.62 23.09 41.84
N ALA A 45 13.32 22.93 41.75
CA ALA A 45 12.60 21.73 42.11
C ALA A 45 12.32 20.92 40.84
N GLY A 46 12.42 19.62 40.89
CA GLY A 46 12.09 18.74 39.79
C GLY A 46 11.32 17.57 40.34
N ASP A 47 10.45 17.03 39.53
CA ASP A 47 9.66 15.86 39.86
C ASP A 47 10.11 14.64 39.05
N TRP A 48 9.97 13.46 39.65
CA TRP A 48 10.04 12.21 38.90
C TRP A 48 8.78 12.05 38.06
N ALA A 49 8.90 12.42 36.79
CA ALA A 49 7.83 12.19 35.83
C ALA A 49 7.92 10.77 35.27
N ALA A 50 6.79 10.20 34.91
CA ALA A 50 6.81 9.01 34.08
C ALA A 50 7.72 9.26 32.89
N ASN A 51 8.59 8.32 32.58
CA ASN A 51 9.40 8.41 31.36
C ASN A 51 8.43 8.51 30.19
N SER A 52 8.24 9.73 29.70
CA SER A 52 7.43 9.99 28.51
C SER A 52 8.17 9.62 27.22
N ALA A 53 9.36 8.97 27.32
CA ALA A 53 9.87 8.24 26.19
C ALA A 53 8.77 7.29 25.73
N ALA A 54 8.38 7.38 24.48
CA ALA A 54 7.32 6.58 23.91
C ALA A 54 7.51 5.11 24.31
N THR A 55 6.65 4.62 25.22
CA THR A 55 6.62 3.21 25.64
C THR A 55 5.76 2.37 24.71
N ASP A 56 5.06 3.03 23.82
CA ASP A 56 4.23 2.48 22.77
C ASP A 56 4.31 3.32 21.49
N ILE A 57 3.69 2.85 20.45
CA ILE A 57 3.72 3.50 19.12
C ILE A 57 3.02 4.87 19.16
N ASP A 58 1.98 5.04 19.97
CA ASP A 58 1.22 6.30 20.06
C ASP A 58 2.02 7.44 20.71
N GLY A 59 3.10 7.12 21.44
CA GLY A 59 4.04 8.11 21.94
C GLY A 59 5.04 8.64 20.90
N LEU A 60 5.04 8.12 19.68
CA LEU A 60 5.82 8.63 18.57
C LEU A 60 5.04 9.71 17.84
N SER A 61 5.68 10.84 17.51
CA SER A 61 5.05 11.97 16.79
C SER A 61 4.66 11.65 15.34
N ASP A 62 5.07 10.51 14.82
CA ASP A 62 4.85 10.05 13.46
C ASP A 62 4.12 8.68 13.39
N ALA A 63 3.40 8.33 14.46
CA ALA A 63 2.66 7.08 14.52
C ALA A 63 1.33 7.24 15.25
N LYS A 64 0.37 6.38 14.90
CA LYS A 64 -0.93 6.26 15.55
C LYS A 64 -1.34 4.80 15.66
N SER A 65 -1.81 4.37 16.83
CA SER A 65 -2.37 3.02 17.01
C SER A 65 -3.58 3.00 17.93
N GLY A 66 -4.52 2.12 17.64
CA GLY A 66 -5.66 1.83 18.50
C GLY A 66 -6.62 3.00 18.77
N GLY A 67 -7.39 2.89 19.86
CA GLY A 67 -8.41 3.85 20.30
C GLY A 67 -9.84 3.49 19.86
N ASP A 68 -10.82 4.23 20.38
CA ASP A 68 -12.26 3.90 20.28
C ASP A 68 -12.80 3.83 18.84
N ASN A 69 -12.23 4.58 17.92
CA ASN A 69 -12.67 4.64 16.52
C ASN A 69 -11.59 4.13 15.54
N PHE A 70 -10.54 3.48 16.06
CA PHE A 70 -9.41 2.98 15.27
C PHE A 70 -8.88 1.65 15.83
N SER A 71 -9.79 0.75 16.24
CA SER A 71 -9.44 -0.50 16.91
C SER A 71 -8.63 -1.43 16.02
N ASN A 72 -7.65 -2.12 16.61
CA ASN A 72 -6.75 -3.07 15.90
C ASN A 72 -6.04 -2.46 14.69
N SER A 73 -5.79 -1.16 14.71
CA SER A 73 -5.22 -0.42 13.59
C SER A 73 -3.89 0.21 13.97
N ILE A 74 -3.02 0.43 12.97
CA ILE A 74 -1.72 1.07 13.15
C ILE A 74 -1.35 1.89 11.90
N ILE A 75 -0.84 3.10 12.13
CA ILE A 75 -0.20 3.94 11.11
C ILE A 75 1.19 4.30 11.59
N ILE A 76 2.20 4.15 10.72
CA ILE A 76 3.59 4.56 10.98
C ILE A 76 4.06 5.43 9.83
N GLY A 77 4.62 6.61 10.16
CA GLY A 77 5.13 7.59 9.20
C GLY A 77 4.35 8.90 9.17
N HIS A 78 3.22 8.97 9.85
CA HIS A 78 2.44 10.17 10.16
C HIS A 78 1.31 9.80 11.13
N GLU A 79 0.71 10.79 11.77
CA GLU A 79 -0.42 10.60 12.69
C GLU A 79 -1.75 11.19 12.15
N THR A 80 -1.72 11.78 10.96
CA THR A 80 -2.90 12.38 10.35
C THR A 80 -3.87 11.32 9.84
N THR A 81 -5.13 11.55 10.08
CA THR A 81 -6.26 10.75 9.56
C THR A 81 -7.42 11.71 9.27
N GLY A 82 -8.41 11.27 8.52
CA GLY A 82 -9.73 11.93 8.54
C GLY A 82 -10.37 11.84 9.93
N THR A 83 -11.56 12.39 10.09
CA THR A 83 -12.32 12.22 11.34
C THR A 83 -12.73 10.76 11.49
N LEU A 84 -12.07 10.05 12.42
CA LEU A 84 -12.27 8.61 12.61
C LEU A 84 -13.67 8.28 13.13
N ASN A 85 -14.31 7.32 12.51
CA ASN A 85 -15.61 6.77 12.90
C ASN A 85 -15.64 5.26 12.62
N ASN A 86 -15.11 4.48 13.55
CA ASN A 86 -14.97 3.02 13.45
C ASN A 86 -14.10 2.51 12.29
N ALA A 87 -13.00 3.18 12.00
CA ALA A 87 -11.99 2.69 11.02
C ALA A 87 -11.11 1.63 11.69
N ASN A 88 -11.46 0.35 11.57
CA ASN A 88 -10.83 -0.73 12.32
C ASN A 88 -9.97 -1.65 11.42
N ASN A 89 -9.04 -2.38 12.05
CA ASN A 89 -8.22 -3.40 11.39
C ASN A 89 -7.37 -2.85 10.22
N ASN A 90 -6.95 -1.59 10.31
CA ASN A 90 -6.13 -0.96 9.28
C ASN A 90 -4.65 -1.02 9.63
N THR A 91 -3.79 -1.24 8.64
CA THR A 91 -2.34 -1.22 8.80
C THR A 91 -1.72 -0.32 7.75
N ALA A 92 -0.97 0.70 8.17
CA ALA A 92 -0.29 1.60 7.26
C ALA A 92 1.17 1.85 7.67
N ILE A 93 2.07 1.83 6.70
CA ILE A 93 3.46 2.23 6.88
C ILE A 93 3.88 3.11 5.70
N GLY A 94 4.17 4.36 5.97
CA GLY A 94 4.64 5.33 4.99
C GLY A 94 4.03 6.71 5.18
N VAL A 95 4.75 7.73 4.73
CA VAL A 95 4.27 9.12 4.76
C VAL A 95 2.97 9.21 3.95
N ASN A 96 1.92 9.79 4.54
CA ASN A 96 0.58 9.93 4.00
C ASN A 96 -0.12 8.60 3.61
N ALA A 97 0.30 7.46 4.14
CA ALA A 97 -0.41 6.19 3.94
C ALA A 97 -1.70 6.17 4.77
N LEU A 98 -2.88 5.96 4.15
CA LEU A 98 -4.21 6.05 4.81
C LEU A 98 -4.54 7.42 5.43
N ASP A 99 -3.99 8.52 4.92
CA ASP A 99 -4.10 9.85 5.50
C ASP A 99 -5.58 10.35 5.64
N ALA A 100 -6.44 10.02 4.69
CA ALA A 100 -7.84 10.46 4.70
C ALA A 100 -8.83 9.47 5.33
N ILE A 101 -8.35 8.38 5.96
CA ILE A 101 -9.25 7.32 6.48
C ILE A 101 -10.26 7.86 7.49
N THR A 102 -11.53 7.50 7.35
CA THR A 102 -12.60 7.91 8.26
C THR A 102 -13.34 6.72 8.87
N SER A 103 -13.88 5.81 8.04
CA SER A 103 -14.63 4.64 8.49
C SER A 103 -14.31 3.38 7.67
N GLY A 104 -13.29 3.40 6.83
CA GLY A 104 -12.87 2.21 6.08
C GLY A 104 -12.21 1.17 6.98
N ASP A 105 -12.55 -0.10 6.79
CA ASP A 105 -12.06 -1.22 7.58
C ASP A 105 -11.14 -2.13 6.77
N GLY A 106 -10.16 -2.74 7.48
CA GLY A 106 -9.37 -3.84 6.93
C GLY A 106 -8.44 -3.46 5.78
N ASN A 107 -8.01 -2.21 5.70
CA ASN A 107 -7.10 -1.75 4.65
C ASN A 107 -5.64 -1.94 5.06
N THR A 108 -4.80 -2.31 4.11
CA THR A 108 -3.34 -2.43 4.27
C THR A 108 -2.63 -1.52 3.29
N ALA A 109 -1.80 -0.61 3.78
CA ALA A 109 -1.08 0.37 2.99
C ALA A 109 0.42 0.38 3.33
N PHE A 110 1.27 0.03 2.37
CA PHE A 110 2.72 0.08 2.50
C PHE A 110 3.32 0.96 1.39
N GLY A 111 3.87 2.09 1.76
CA GLY A 111 4.55 3.01 0.86
C GLY A 111 4.07 4.44 0.94
N LEU A 112 4.88 5.35 0.41
CA LEU A 112 4.54 6.77 0.31
C LEU A 112 3.19 6.96 -0.38
N SER A 113 2.26 7.64 0.28
CA SER A 113 0.93 7.99 -0.26
C SER A 113 0.14 6.78 -0.80
N SER A 114 0.33 5.58 -0.25
CA SER A 114 -0.52 4.43 -0.56
C SER A 114 -1.88 4.59 0.12
N LEU A 115 -2.99 4.37 -0.61
CA LEU A 115 -4.36 4.56 -0.10
C LEU A 115 -4.60 5.93 0.55
N THR A 116 -3.89 6.99 0.12
CA THR A 116 -3.94 8.32 0.76
C THR A 116 -5.36 8.87 0.86
N ASN A 117 -6.17 8.72 -0.21
CA ASN A 117 -7.50 9.34 -0.30
C ASN A 117 -8.64 8.44 0.15
N VAL A 118 -8.35 7.20 0.64
CA VAL A 118 -9.40 6.30 1.07
C VAL A 118 -10.12 6.85 2.31
N THR A 119 -11.45 6.94 2.23
CA THR A 119 -12.29 7.43 3.33
C THR A 119 -13.13 6.31 3.94
N THR A 120 -13.93 5.64 3.13
CA THR A 120 -14.88 4.59 3.52
C THR A 120 -14.64 3.26 2.82
N GLY A 121 -13.62 3.17 1.96
CA GLY A 121 -13.24 1.94 1.26
C GLY A 121 -12.76 0.86 2.21
N ASN A 122 -13.09 -0.42 1.91
CA ASN A 122 -12.81 -1.53 2.80
C ASN A 122 -12.00 -2.63 2.12
N TYR A 123 -11.16 -3.31 2.90
CA TYR A 123 -10.43 -4.51 2.48
C TYR A 123 -9.53 -4.29 1.27
N ASN A 124 -8.95 -3.11 1.13
CA ASN A 124 -8.00 -2.82 0.08
C ASN A 124 -6.57 -3.08 0.56
N ALA A 125 -5.75 -3.64 -0.32
CA ALA A 125 -4.33 -3.88 -0.05
C ALA A 125 -3.48 -3.14 -1.08
N ALA A 126 -2.64 -2.21 -0.62
CA ALA A 126 -1.75 -1.40 -1.43
C ALA A 126 -0.31 -1.55 -0.97
N GLN A 127 0.58 -1.97 -1.87
CA GLN A 127 2.02 -2.07 -1.62
C GLN A 127 2.81 -1.38 -2.73
N GLY A 128 3.39 -0.25 -2.40
CA GLY A 128 4.17 0.59 -3.32
C GLY A 128 3.79 2.05 -3.20
N ALA A 129 4.71 2.95 -3.54
CA ALA A 129 4.42 4.38 -3.54
C ALA A 129 3.27 4.68 -4.51
N PHE A 130 2.31 5.50 -4.07
CA PHE A 130 1.14 5.93 -4.85
C PHE A 130 0.21 4.79 -5.31
N SER A 131 0.33 3.58 -4.77
CA SER A 131 -0.61 2.49 -5.06
C SER A 131 -1.99 2.81 -4.47
N LEU A 132 -3.07 2.63 -5.27
CA LEU A 132 -4.46 2.98 -4.89
C LEU A 132 -4.60 4.40 -4.31
N ARG A 133 -3.77 5.35 -4.77
CA ARG A 133 -3.70 6.69 -4.19
C ARG A 133 -5.04 7.41 -4.19
N ASP A 134 -5.79 7.38 -5.29
CA ASP A 134 -7.01 8.17 -5.48
C ASP A 134 -8.29 7.42 -5.07
N LEU A 135 -8.14 6.20 -4.50
CA LEU A 135 -9.27 5.41 -4.03
C LEU A 135 -9.97 6.11 -2.87
N THR A 136 -11.30 6.27 -2.97
CA THR A 136 -12.11 6.88 -1.92
C THR A 136 -12.99 5.87 -1.19
N ASN A 137 -13.80 5.10 -1.90
CA ASN A 137 -14.78 4.17 -1.35
C ASN A 137 -14.78 2.78 -2.00
N GLY A 138 -13.82 2.49 -2.88
CA GLY A 138 -13.70 1.16 -3.51
C GLY A 138 -13.39 0.06 -2.50
N ILE A 139 -13.73 -1.17 -2.83
CA ILE A 139 -13.69 -2.31 -1.92
C ILE A 139 -12.96 -3.50 -2.54
N LYS A 140 -12.11 -4.15 -1.73
CA LYS A 140 -11.43 -5.41 -2.10
C LYS A 140 -10.50 -5.28 -3.31
N ASN A 141 -9.83 -4.15 -3.45
CA ASN A 141 -8.82 -3.95 -4.48
C ASN A 141 -7.43 -4.33 -3.96
N VAL A 142 -6.60 -4.89 -4.82
CA VAL A 142 -5.21 -5.25 -4.53
C VAL A 142 -4.30 -4.55 -5.52
N ALA A 143 -3.33 -3.77 -5.02
CA ALA A 143 -2.34 -3.08 -5.82
C ALA A 143 -0.94 -3.33 -5.29
N MET A 144 -0.09 -3.96 -6.08
CA MET A 144 1.32 -4.21 -5.74
C MET A 144 2.23 -3.63 -6.82
N GLY A 145 2.97 -2.60 -6.47
CA GLY A 145 3.86 -1.86 -7.36
C GLY A 145 3.64 -0.35 -7.28
N ASN A 146 4.68 0.42 -7.61
CA ASN A 146 4.56 1.88 -7.69
C ASN A 146 3.46 2.27 -8.66
N SER A 147 2.53 3.14 -8.22
CA SER A 147 1.40 3.64 -9.01
C SER A 147 0.48 2.56 -9.59
N SER A 148 0.45 1.34 -9.03
CA SER A 148 -0.54 0.33 -9.40
C SER A 148 -1.94 0.78 -8.98
N LEU A 149 -2.94 0.69 -9.88
CA LEU A 149 -4.32 1.14 -9.66
C LEU A 149 -4.42 2.57 -9.09
N ARG A 150 -3.48 3.44 -9.47
CA ARG A 150 -3.32 4.78 -8.86
C ARG A 150 -4.57 5.64 -8.97
N ASP A 151 -5.20 5.70 -10.15
CA ASP A 151 -6.32 6.60 -10.46
C ASP A 151 -7.69 5.99 -10.11
N LEU A 152 -7.71 4.78 -9.51
CA LEU A 152 -8.95 4.13 -9.09
C LEU A 152 -9.64 4.96 -8.00
N THR A 153 -10.92 5.30 -8.20
CA THR A 153 -11.70 6.10 -7.25
C THR A 153 -12.72 5.28 -6.47
N SER A 154 -13.50 4.45 -7.14
CA SER A 154 -14.61 3.71 -6.52
C SER A 154 -14.75 2.26 -6.99
N GLY A 155 -13.93 1.80 -7.92
CA GLY A 155 -14.00 0.43 -8.47
C GLY A 155 -13.79 -0.65 -7.42
N LEU A 156 -14.35 -1.82 -7.69
CA LEU A 156 -14.38 -2.95 -6.78
C LEU A 156 -13.59 -4.14 -7.34
N LYS A 157 -12.88 -4.85 -6.44
CA LYS A 157 -12.26 -6.16 -6.75
C LYS A 157 -11.31 -6.13 -7.95
N ASN A 158 -10.58 -5.04 -8.12
CA ASN A 158 -9.51 -4.95 -9.11
C ASN A 158 -8.19 -5.45 -8.51
N SER A 159 -7.36 -6.07 -9.34
CA SER A 159 -6.04 -6.55 -8.96
C SER A 159 -4.99 -5.99 -9.93
N GLY A 160 -4.08 -5.18 -9.44
CA GLY A 160 -2.97 -4.65 -10.20
C GLY A 160 -1.63 -5.11 -9.61
N LEU A 161 -0.87 -5.91 -10.34
CA LEU A 161 0.46 -6.38 -9.92
C LEU A 161 1.51 -5.96 -10.96
N GLY A 162 2.36 -5.04 -10.55
CA GLY A 162 3.42 -4.44 -11.38
C GLY A 162 3.41 -2.92 -11.30
N GLN A 163 4.55 -2.30 -11.56
CA GLN A 163 4.61 -0.84 -11.61
C GLN A 163 3.67 -0.32 -12.71
N GLY A 164 2.77 0.60 -12.34
CA GLY A 164 1.80 1.20 -13.25
C GLY A 164 0.75 0.22 -13.80
N SER A 165 0.61 -0.97 -13.22
CA SER A 165 -0.44 -1.92 -13.64
C SER A 165 -1.82 -1.34 -13.37
N ALA A 166 -2.70 -1.35 -14.38
CA ALA A 166 -4.07 -0.85 -14.34
C ALA A 166 -4.19 0.60 -13.82
N TYR A 167 -3.16 1.41 -14.08
CA TYR A 167 -2.97 2.68 -13.39
C TYR A 167 -4.04 3.73 -13.73
N ARG A 168 -4.71 3.61 -14.90
CA ARG A 168 -5.76 4.52 -15.36
C ARG A 168 -7.20 4.07 -15.06
N VAL A 169 -7.36 2.88 -14.46
CA VAL A 169 -8.70 2.45 -14.03
C VAL A 169 -9.25 3.47 -13.03
N THR A 170 -10.47 3.95 -13.29
CA THR A 170 -11.14 4.95 -12.43
C THR A 170 -12.31 4.35 -11.65
N THR A 171 -13.26 3.74 -12.34
CA THR A 171 -14.48 3.16 -11.76
C THR A 171 -14.74 1.73 -12.22
N GLY A 172 -13.87 1.16 -13.05
CA GLY A 172 -13.99 -0.22 -13.54
C GLY A 172 -13.90 -1.24 -12.41
N ASP A 173 -14.61 -2.36 -12.57
CA ASP A 173 -14.70 -3.44 -11.62
C ASP A 173 -14.10 -4.74 -12.15
N PHE A 174 -13.62 -5.60 -11.23
CA PHE A 174 -13.18 -6.96 -11.52
C PHE A 174 -12.08 -7.07 -12.60
N ASN A 175 -11.21 -6.09 -12.70
CA ASN A 175 -10.10 -6.14 -13.64
C ASN A 175 -8.85 -6.71 -12.99
N VAL A 176 -8.11 -7.51 -13.73
CA VAL A 176 -6.78 -8.03 -13.36
C VAL A 176 -5.74 -7.51 -14.33
N GLY A 177 -4.77 -6.79 -13.82
CA GLY A 177 -3.56 -6.38 -14.55
C GLY A 177 -2.34 -7.03 -13.90
N LEU A 178 -1.59 -7.83 -14.66
CA LEU A 178 -0.34 -8.45 -14.19
C LEU A 178 0.79 -8.14 -15.17
N GLY A 179 1.73 -7.34 -14.73
CA GLY A 179 2.90 -6.94 -15.49
C GLY A 179 3.16 -5.43 -15.42
N TYR A 180 4.35 -5.02 -15.84
CA TYR A 180 4.70 -3.60 -15.95
C TYR A 180 3.76 -2.90 -16.94
N ARG A 181 3.00 -1.88 -16.48
CA ARG A 181 2.03 -1.13 -17.26
C ARG A 181 1.04 -2.02 -18.04
N SER A 182 0.63 -3.14 -17.44
CA SER A 182 -0.47 -3.95 -17.99
C SER A 182 -1.80 -3.27 -17.72
N ALA A 183 -2.77 -3.43 -18.62
CA ALA A 183 -4.11 -2.84 -18.49
C ALA A 183 -4.11 -1.30 -18.34
N ASP A 184 -3.07 -0.62 -18.86
CA ASP A 184 -2.87 0.83 -18.71
C ASP A 184 -3.91 1.64 -19.48
N THR A 185 -4.60 1.04 -20.45
CA THR A 185 -5.64 1.68 -21.26
C THR A 185 -7.03 1.64 -20.61
N ILE A 186 -7.29 0.71 -19.67
CA ILE A 186 -8.61 0.60 -19.02
C ILE A 186 -8.91 1.85 -18.20
N SER A 187 -10.11 2.35 -18.31
CA SER A 187 -10.65 3.42 -17.44
C SER A 187 -11.90 2.96 -16.71
N THR A 188 -12.96 2.65 -17.43
CA THR A 188 -14.28 2.23 -16.91
C THR A 188 -14.63 0.78 -17.25
N GLY A 189 -13.73 0.08 -17.94
CA GLY A 189 -13.92 -1.32 -18.35
C GLY A 189 -14.03 -2.28 -17.19
N ASN A 190 -14.68 -3.44 -17.42
CA ASN A 190 -14.97 -4.41 -16.37
C ASN A 190 -14.64 -5.84 -16.80
N ASN A 191 -14.35 -6.69 -15.81
CA ASN A 191 -14.14 -8.13 -16.00
C ASN A 191 -13.01 -8.49 -16.98
N ASN A 192 -11.96 -7.68 -17.05
CA ASN A 192 -10.84 -7.93 -17.94
C ASN A 192 -9.69 -8.64 -17.20
N VAL A 193 -9.00 -9.54 -17.88
CA VAL A 193 -7.78 -10.21 -17.41
C VAL A 193 -6.65 -9.91 -18.39
N ILE A 194 -5.72 -9.05 -17.97
CA ILE A 194 -4.64 -8.56 -18.82
C ILE A 194 -3.30 -8.97 -18.20
N VAL A 195 -2.60 -9.88 -18.84
CA VAL A 195 -1.33 -10.44 -18.34
C VAL A 195 -0.21 -10.24 -19.36
N GLY A 196 0.78 -9.49 -18.99
CA GLY A 196 1.95 -9.19 -19.81
C GLY A 196 2.38 -7.74 -19.67
N SER A 197 3.69 -7.51 -19.76
CA SER A 197 4.22 -6.13 -19.76
C SER A 197 3.70 -5.39 -21.00
N PHE A 198 3.12 -4.20 -20.80
CA PHE A 198 2.46 -3.40 -21.83
C PHE A 198 1.30 -4.11 -22.56
N ALA A 199 0.71 -5.14 -21.98
CA ALA A 199 -0.50 -5.73 -22.51
C ALA A 199 -1.71 -4.85 -22.20
N ASP A 200 -2.59 -4.63 -23.17
CA ASP A 200 -3.75 -3.74 -23.04
C ASP A 200 -5.02 -4.33 -23.67
N PRO A 201 -6.19 -3.96 -23.18
CA PRO A 201 -7.44 -4.29 -23.86
C PRO A 201 -7.61 -3.45 -25.14
N SER A 202 -8.66 -3.73 -25.89
CA SER A 202 -8.97 -3.04 -27.16
C SER A 202 -9.35 -1.57 -27.00
N LYS A 203 -9.88 -1.18 -25.83
CA LYS A 203 -10.42 0.16 -25.53
C LYS A 203 -10.50 0.43 -24.02
N ALA A 204 -10.75 1.66 -23.64
CA ALA A 204 -10.79 2.09 -22.24
C ALA A 204 -12.00 1.54 -21.44
N ASP A 205 -13.12 1.30 -22.09
CA ASP A 205 -14.35 0.73 -21.53
C ASP A 205 -14.53 -0.76 -21.86
N ALA A 206 -13.45 -1.43 -22.21
CA ALA A 206 -13.42 -2.85 -22.58
C ALA A 206 -14.09 -3.74 -21.54
N SER A 207 -14.81 -4.77 -21.98
CA SER A 207 -15.51 -5.69 -21.09
C SER A 207 -15.24 -7.14 -21.45
N ASN A 208 -14.94 -7.95 -20.41
CA ASN A 208 -14.77 -9.40 -20.53
C ASN A 208 -13.72 -9.78 -21.59
N GLN A 209 -12.55 -9.13 -21.54
CA GLN A 209 -11.42 -9.47 -22.38
C GLN A 209 -10.35 -10.22 -21.59
N ILE A 210 -9.79 -11.26 -22.18
CA ILE A 210 -8.59 -11.93 -21.69
C ILE A 210 -7.47 -11.64 -22.69
N VAL A 211 -6.40 -10.97 -22.24
CA VAL A 211 -5.23 -10.63 -23.07
C VAL A 211 -3.99 -11.16 -22.41
N LEU A 212 -3.30 -12.07 -23.05
CA LEU A 212 -2.09 -12.72 -22.53
C LEU A 212 -0.93 -12.53 -23.49
N GLY A 213 0.13 -11.88 -23.04
CA GLY A 213 1.38 -11.75 -23.79
C GLY A 213 1.99 -10.34 -23.69
N HIS A 214 3.32 -10.26 -23.84
CA HIS A 214 4.02 -8.98 -23.90
C HIS A 214 3.50 -8.13 -25.08
N ARG A 215 3.07 -6.89 -24.78
CA ARG A 215 2.50 -5.96 -25.79
C ARG A 215 1.31 -6.54 -26.58
N ALA A 216 0.62 -7.53 -26.04
CA ALA A 216 -0.61 -8.01 -26.65
C ALA A 216 -1.71 -6.96 -26.49
N THR A 217 -2.53 -6.80 -27.52
CA THR A 217 -3.68 -5.89 -27.49
C THR A 217 -4.96 -6.66 -27.75
N GLY A 218 -5.94 -6.50 -26.85
CA GLY A 218 -7.29 -7.08 -27.01
C GLY A 218 -7.95 -6.62 -28.30
N GLN A 219 -8.86 -7.44 -28.83
CA GLN A 219 -9.48 -7.15 -30.11
C GLN A 219 -10.94 -6.67 -29.98
N ALA A 220 -11.72 -7.29 -29.11
CA ALA A 220 -13.13 -6.97 -28.92
C ALA A 220 -13.61 -7.42 -27.53
N ASP A 221 -14.73 -6.90 -27.08
CA ASP A 221 -15.39 -7.39 -25.86
C ASP A 221 -15.78 -8.87 -26.02
N ASN A 222 -15.76 -9.60 -24.90
CA ASN A 222 -16.03 -11.04 -24.85
C ASN A 222 -15.05 -11.88 -25.70
N SER A 223 -13.78 -11.52 -25.69
CA SER A 223 -12.75 -12.20 -26.49
C SER A 223 -11.51 -12.60 -25.68
N VAL A 224 -10.75 -13.53 -26.24
CA VAL A 224 -9.44 -13.92 -25.76
C VAL A 224 -8.40 -13.60 -26.84
N THR A 225 -7.35 -12.88 -26.47
CA THR A 225 -6.18 -12.63 -27.31
C THR A 225 -4.95 -13.27 -26.68
N LEU A 226 -4.29 -14.13 -27.42
CA LEU A 226 -3.05 -14.82 -27.00
C LEU A 226 -1.89 -14.32 -27.86
N GLY A 227 -0.97 -13.58 -27.24
CA GLY A 227 0.20 -13.02 -27.92
C GLY A 227 -0.06 -11.73 -28.68
N ASN A 228 1.03 -11.13 -29.14
CA ASN A 228 1.06 -9.96 -30.02
C ASN A 228 1.20 -10.37 -31.49
N ALA A 229 1.43 -9.41 -32.38
CA ALA A 229 1.58 -9.68 -33.82
C ALA A 229 2.83 -10.50 -34.21
N ASP A 230 3.77 -10.69 -33.27
CA ASP A 230 5.00 -11.47 -33.51
C ASP A 230 4.80 -12.96 -33.20
N VAL A 231 3.68 -13.34 -32.56
CA VAL A 231 3.36 -14.72 -32.26
C VAL A 231 2.88 -15.44 -33.52
N THR A 232 3.65 -16.39 -34.00
CA THR A 232 3.37 -17.15 -35.22
C THR A 232 2.73 -18.53 -34.96
N GLU A 233 2.88 -19.04 -33.74
CA GLU A 233 2.41 -20.38 -33.39
C GLU A 233 1.85 -20.42 -31.97
N ILE A 234 0.78 -21.17 -31.75
CA ILE A 234 0.20 -21.43 -30.42
C ILE A 234 0.17 -22.95 -30.21
N TYR A 235 0.98 -23.43 -29.29
CA TYR A 235 0.99 -24.81 -28.87
C TYR A 235 0.02 -25.00 -27.71
N MET A 236 -1.04 -25.75 -27.91
CA MET A 236 -2.07 -26.02 -26.88
C MET A 236 -1.62 -27.04 -25.84
N ALA A 237 -0.61 -27.87 -26.16
CA ALA A 237 0.07 -28.77 -25.23
C ALA A 237 1.52 -28.95 -25.66
N GLN A 238 2.38 -29.32 -24.70
CA GLN A 238 3.82 -29.51 -24.95
C GLN A 238 4.10 -30.66 -25.97
N ASP A 239 3.24 -31.65 -26.01
CA ASP A 239 3.34 -32.82 -26.88
C ASP A 239 2.40 -32.73 -28.10
N SER A 240 1.75 -31.57 -28.34
CA SER A 240 0.74 -31.35 -29.35
C SER A 240 -0.49 -32.28 -29.24
N GLY A 241 -0.68 -32.95 -28.11
CA GLY A 241 -1.78 -33.92 -27.90
C GLY A 241 -3.08 -33.28 -27.41
N ALA A 242 -3.17 -31.93 -27.25
CA ALA A 242 -4.37 -31.30 -26.76
C ALA A 242 -5.50 -31.26 -27.80
N THR A 243 -6.70 -31.55 -27.36
CA THR A 243 -7.93 -31.41 -28.16
C THR A 243 -8.60 -30.08 -27.90
N VAL A 244 -8.96 -29.35 -28.95
CA VAL A 244 -9.74 -28.11 -28.85
C VAL A 244 -11.23 -28.44 -29.01
N TYR A 245 -12.02 -28.18 -27.97
CA TYR A 245 -13.46 -28.30 -28.00
C TYR A 245 -14.08 -26.92 -28.33
N ALA A 246 -14.63 -26.77 -29.50
CA ALA A 246 -15.32 -25.54 -29.91
C ALA A 246 -16.60 -25.89 -30.68
N ALA A 247 -17.67 -25.10 -30.52
CA ALA A 247 -18.88 -25.25 -31.26
C ALA A 247 -18.67 -24.98 -32.77
N ALA A 248 -17.73 -24.06 -33.06
CA ALA A 248 -17.25 -23.78 -34.42
C ALA A 248 -15.80 -23.25 -34.33
N LEU A 249 -14.99 -23.57 -35.35
CA LEU A 249 -13.69 -22.98 -35.58
C LEU A 249 -13.79 -22.01 -36.75
N GLY A 250 -13.57 -20.72 -36.49
CA GLY A 250 -13.49 -19.69 -37.52
C GLY A 250 -12.05 -19.54 -38.01
N PHE A 251 -11.80 -19.77 -39.24
CA PHE A 251 -10.49 -19.59 -39.87
C PHE A 251 -10.55 -18.39 -40.82
N GLY A 252 -10.81 -17.19 -40.44
CA GLY A 252 -10.77 -16.01 -41.32
C GLY A 252 -10.62 -16.32 -42.82
N ASP A 253 -9.78 -15.63 -43.54
CA ASP A 253 -9.45 -15.90 -44.97
C ASP A 253 -8.29 -16.91 -45.14
N VAL A 254 -7.89 -17.65 -44.08
CA VAL A 254 -6.78 -18.62 -44.12
C VAL A 254 -7.28 -20.04 -44.34
N ALA A 255 -6.80 -20.67 -45.39
CA ALA A 255 -7.06 -22.08 -45.63
C ALA A 255 -6.46 -22.96 -44.53
N MET A 256 -7.26 -23.78 -43.88
CA MET A 256 -6.78 -24.81 -42.94
C MET A 256 -6.03 -25.89 -43.74
N THR A 257 -4.73 -25.97 -43.59
CA THR A 257 -3.97 -27.14 -44.02
C THR A 257 -3.92 -28.13 -42.85
N LEU A 258 -4.71 -29.19 -42.95
CA LEU A 258 -4.55 -30.33 -42.07
C LEU A 258 -3.21 -31.01 -42.37
N PRO A 259 -2.40 -31.41 -41.36
CA PRO A 259 -1.26 -32.24 -41.60
C PRO A 259 -1.73 -33.50 -42.34
N THR A 260 -1.15 -33.81 -43.48
CA THR A 260 -1.35 -35.10 -44.13
C THR A 260 -0.83 -36.19 -43.22
N ALA A 261 -1.56 -37.27 -43.06
CA ALA A 261 -1.27 -38.38 -42.15
C ALA A 261 0.03 -39.18 -42.46
N ASP A 262 0.89 -38.63 -43.28
CA ASP A 262 2.15 -39.22 -43.70
C ASP A 262 3.32 -38.32 -43.26
N GLY A 263 3.76 -38.51 -42.00
CA GLY A 263 4.95 -37.84 -41.47
C GLY A 263 5.30 -38.37 -40.10
#